data_4f4f57e464bd605b8320deb2e161de39
#
_entry.id   4f4f57e464bd605b8320deb2e161de39
#
_cell.length_a   1.000
_cell.length_b   1.000
_cell.length_c   1.000
_cell.angle_alpha   90.00
_cell.angle_beta   90.00
_cell.angle_gamma   90.00
#
_symmetry.space_group_name_H-M   'P 1'
#
loop_
_entity.id
_entity.type
_entity.pdbx_description
1 polymer ?
#
loop_
_entity_poly.entity_id
_entity_poly.type
_entity_poly.pdbx_seq_one_letter_code
_entity_poly.pdbx_strand_id
1 'polypeptide(L)'
;MLMKRALLLALAASTLAVTGCTTSVTDAADNRPSSATEGVTKYPVSLENCGKTYTFTETPKRVVVMNGGSVGEVSSLIALGVGDRVVANAQSYGASDVPDRAAAIDALPTGNITPNSLQDIPREAMLNQRPDLVISTGGGGFAADQGFATREELAAAGANTYVPRANCGVTGAVTGTPTIEDSYALLRDLGTILDVPGRADRLIADSQRAIAETAARVAGQPKKNVLLVFPGMGMGDSSDFSAIAAGGLWNDVIDKAGGVNPFNRDDGTTFVTISKEQLAVTPIDGLVVVNYRSPDIDAVAKRILAQFPQWNATKTNNYAVLADSIYLGPSNDVAVQRIAKLVHPEQFR
;
A
#
# COMPACT_ATOMS: atom_id res chain seq x y z
N MET A 1 -69.43 -27.41 53.65
CA MET A 1 -70.77 -27.63 53.00
C MET A 1 -70.49 -27.83 51.52
N LEU A 2 -70.53 -29.05 51.10
CA LEU A 2 -71.41 -29.65 50.05
C LEU A 2 -71.23 -28.97 48.68
N MET A 3 -71.10 -29.61 47.58
CA MET A 3 -71.15 -31.01 47.11
C MET A 3 -70.63 -31.01 45.66
N LYS A 4 -69.76 -31.92 45.36
CA LYS A 4 -69.87 -32.98 44.34
C LYS A 4 -70.76 -32.69 43.14
N ARG A 5 -70.21 -32.77 41.94
CA ARG A 5 -70.57 -33.85 41.01
C ARG A 5 -69.63 -33.85 39.77
N ALA A 6 -69.11 -35.03 39.54
CA ALA A 6 -68.44 -35.43 38.33
C ALA A 6 -69.41 -35.74 37.19
N LEU A 7 -69.03 -35.57 35.93
CA LEU A 7 -69.49 -36.52 34.90
C LEU A 7 -68.46 -36.53 33.75
N LEU A 8 -68.27 -37.73 33.27
CA LEU A 8 -67.32 -38.22 32.26
C LEU A 8 -67.80 -38.03 30.79
N LEU A 9 -66.86 -38.25 29.88
CA LEU A 9 -66.96 -38.67 28.45
C LEU A 9 -67.26 -37.58 27.45
N ALA A 10 -66.39 -37.37 26.40
CA ALA A 10 -66.13 -38.31 25.32
C ALA A 10 -64.93 -37.81 24.44
N LEU A 11 -64.15 -38.79 23.94
CA LEU A 11 -63.12 -38.62 22.90
C LEU A 11 -63.75 -38.16 21.59
N ALA A 12 -63.13 -37.11 20.95
CA ALA A 12 -63.19 -36.94 19.52
C ALA A 12 -61.84 -36.38 19.07
N ALA A 13 -61.04 -37.23 18.40
CA ALA A 13 -59.80 -36.86 17.73
C ALA A 13 -60.15 -36.01 16.50
N SER A 14 -59.71 -34.75 16.48
CA SER A 14 -59.73 -33.90 15.28
C SER A 14 -58.31 -33.45 15.04
N THR A 15 -57.67 -34.03 14.06
CA THR A 15 -56.37 -33.61 13.53
C THR A 15 -56.55 -32.29 12.79
N LEU A 16 -56.16 -31.18 13.42
CA LEU A 16 -55.96 -29.89 12.74
C LEU A 16 -54.52 -29.79 12.34
N ALA A 17 -54.28 -29.86 11.01
CA ALA A 17 -53.04 -29.47 10.42
C ALA A 17 -52.80 -27.96 10.61
N VAL A 18 -51.89 -27.58 11.52
CA VAL A 18 -51.40 -26.24 11.65
C VAL A 18 -50.31 -26.03 10.64
N THR A 19 -50.62 -25.39 9.52
CA THR A 19 -49.63 -24.80 8.62
C THR A 19 -48.97 -23.62 9.33
N GLY A 20 -47.89 -23.90 10.03
CA GLY A 20 -46.97 -22.86 10.57
C GLY A 20 -46.26 -22.16 9.43
N CYS A 21 -46.61 -20.94 9.11
CA CYS A 21 -45.73 -20.01 8.41
C CYS A 21 -44.51 -19.74 9.32
N THR A 22 -43.45 -20.49 9.13
CA THR A 22 -42.13 -20.06 9.61
C THR A 22 -41.70 -18.87 8.76
N THR A 23 -41.87 -17.65 9.26
CA THR A 23 -41.07 -16.54 8.79
C THR A 23 -39.63 -16.89 9.07
N SER A 24 -38.92 -17.35 8.02
CA SER A 24 -37.47 -17.42 8.03
C SER A 24 -36.95 -16.00 8.27
N VAL A 25 -36.46 -15.77 9.47
CA VAL A 25 -35.53 -14.70 9.72
C VAL A 25 -34.36 -14.98 8.79
N THR A 26 -34.25 -14.17 7.74
CA THR A 26 -33.04 -14.15 6.91
C THR A 26 -31.96 -13.65 7.83
N ASP A 27 -31.15 -14.58 8.34
CA ASP A 27 -29.85 -14.27 8.89
C ASP A 27 -29.17 -13.36 7.89
N ALA A 28 -28.80 -12.16 8.35
CA ALA A 28 -27.95 -11.27 7.60
C ALA A 28 -26.73 -12.10 7.23
N ALA A 29 -26.57 -12.35 5.95
CA ALA A 29 -25.46 -13.11 5.41
C ALA A 29 -24.19 -12.52 6.01
N ASP A 30 -23.54 -13.34 6.83
CA ASP A 30 -22.20 -13.13 7.32
C ASP A 30 -21.32 -13.00 6.07
N ASN A 31 -21.04 -11.74 5.71
CA ASN A 31 -20.24 -11.39 4.53
C ASN A 31 -18.75 -11.59 4.85
N ARG A 32 -18.44 -12.70 5.53
CA ARG A 32 -17.08 -13.22 5.56
C ARG A 32 -16.76 -13.68 4.16
N PRO A 33 -15.70 -13.18 3.55
CA PRO A 33 -15.28 -13.68 2.26
C PRO A 33 -15.10 -15.20 2.39
N SER A 34 -15.81 -15.93 1.55
CA SER A 34 -15.68 -17.38 1.36
C SER A 34 -14.21 -17.74 1.49
N SER A 35 -13.90 -18.73 2.31
CA SER A 35 -12.58 -19.36 2.38
C SER A 35 -12.30 -20.06 1.03
N ALA A 36 -12.07 -19.27 0.00
CA ALA A 36 -11.44 -19.75 -1.21
C ALA A 36 -10.13 -20.37 -0.75
N THR A 37 -9.93 -21.64 -1.05
CA THR A 37 -8.78 -22.43 -0.69
C THR A 37 -7.52 -21.63 -0.98
N GLU A 38 -6.81 -21.21 0.08
CA GLU A 38 -5.57 -20.47 -0.08
C GLU A 38 -4.60 -21.40 -0.79
N GLY A 39 -4.11 -21.00 -1.97
CA GLY A 39 -3.13 -21.79 -2.68
C GLY A 39 -1.92 -21.98 -1.77
N VAL A 40 -1.33 -23.16 -1.79
CA VAL A 40 -0.15 -23.50 -0.98
C VAL A 40 1.06 -23.45 -1.88
N THR A 41 2.11 -22.71 -1.45
CA THR A 41 3.39 -22.70 -2.15
C THR A 41 4.07 -24.05 -1.99
N LYS A 42 4.51 -24.65 -3.10
CA LYS A 42 5.27 -25.89 -3.06
C LYS A 42 6.74 -25.56 -2.87
N TYR A 43 7.25 -25.78 -1.66
CA TYR A 43 8.66 -25.65 -1.36
C TYR A 43 9.44 -26.90 -1.77
N PRO A 44 10.76 -26.78 -2.16
CA PRO A 44 11.50 -25.51 -2.29
C PRO A 44 10.98 -24.70 -3.49
N VAL A 45 10.93 -23.39 -3.33
CA VAL A 45 10.62 -22.44 -4.41
C VAL A 45 11.81 -21.54 -4.65
N SER A 46 12.13 -21.29 -5.91
CA SER A 46 13.22 -20.38 -6.30
C SER A 46 12.66 -19.16 -7.00
N LEU A 47 13.21 -18.00 -6.65
CA LEU A 47 12.83 -16.70 -7.18
C LEU A 47 14.08 -15.94 -7.59
N GLU A 48 14.05 -15.36 -8.79
CA GLU A 48 15.12 -14.45 -9.20
C GLU A 48 14.81 -13.03 -8.69
N ASN A 49 15.77 -12.45 -7.98
CA ASN A 49 15.65 -11.10 -7.43
C ASN A 49 16.98 -10.34 -7.55
N CYS A 50 16.95 -9.22 -8.26
CA CYS A 50 18.12 -8.36 -8.50
C CYS A 50 19.33 -9.11 -9.05
N GLY A 51 19.13 -9.96 -10.07
CA GLY A 51 20.19 -10.71 -10.75
C GLY A 51 20.73 -11.91 -9.96
N LYS A 52 20.06 -12.31 -8.88
CA LYS A 52 20.43 -13.47 -8.05
C LYS A 52 19.22 -14.39 -7.88
N THR A 53 19.44 -15.71 -7.89
CA THR A 53 18.41 -16.70 -7.55
C THR A 53 18.44 -16.98 -6.06
N TYR A 54 17.30 -16.82 -5.40
CA TYR A 54 17.07 -17.16 -4.00
C TYR A 54 16.16 -18.37 -3.91
N THR A 55 16.56 -19.36 -3.13
CA THR A 55 15.78 -20.58 -2.91
C THR A 55 15.24 -20.58 -1.48
N PHE A 56 13.95 -20.68 -1.36
CA PHE A 56 13.24 -20.82 -0.09
C PHE A 56 12.89 -22.30 0.08
N THR A 57 13.41 -22.94 1.11
CA THR A 57 13.17 -24.37 1.40
C THR A 57 11.91 -24.58 2.23
N GLU A 58 11.49 -23.55 2.93
CA GLU A 58 10.25 -23.48 3.72
C GLU A 58 9.78 -22.01 3.80
N THR A 59 8.58 -21.81 4.30
CA THR A 59 8.02 -20.45 4.49
C THR A 59 8.79 -19.69 5.56
N PRO A 60 9.27 -18.45 5.29
CA PRO A 60 9.92 -17.60 6.29
C PRO A 60 9.01 -17.27 7.47
N LYS A 61 9.60 -17.27 8.67
CA LYS A 61 8.94 -17.02 9.96
C LYS A 61 9.49 -15.81 10.70
N ARG A 62 10.65 -15.31 10.31
CA ARG A 62 11.38 -14.22 10.96
C ARG A 62 11.76 -13.16 9.93
N VAL A 63 10.79 -12.30 9.62
CA VAL A 63 10.94 -11.25 8.63
C VAL A 63 11.46 -9.98 9.28
N VAL A 64 12.52 -9.41 8.71
CA VAL A 64 12.99 -8.06 9.04
C VAL A 64 12.70 -7.15 7.85
N VAL A 65 12.09 -6.00 8.12
CA VAL A 65 11.79 -4.98 7.09
C VAL A 65 12.66 -3.76 7.36
N MET A 66 13.53 -3.45 6.41
CA MET A 66 14.42 -2.30 6.47
C MET A 66 13.68 -1.01 6.10
N ASN A 67 14.19 0.11 6.56
CA ASN A 67 13.74 1.42 6.13
C ASN A 67 14.01 1.62 4.62
N GLY A 68 13.37 2.53 3.97
CA GLY A 68 13.58 2.78 2.54
C GLY A 68 12.82 3.98 2.00
N GLY A 69 12.34 4.84 2.89
CA GLY A 69 11.59 6.02 2.48
C GLY A 69 10.11 5.75 2.17
N SER A 70 9.63 4.53 2.43
CA SER A 70 8.22 4.18 2.25
C SER A 70 7.76 3.19 3.33
N VAL A 71 6.47 2.90 3.37
CA VAL A 71 5.89 1.81 4.15
C VAL A 71 5.22 0.77 3.24
N GLY A 72 5.60 0.73 1.97
CA GLY A 72 4.96 -0.12 0.96
C GLY A 72 5.15 -1.61 1.24
N GLU A 73 6.34 -2.02 1.63
CA GLU A 73 6.66 -3.42 1.90
C GLU A 73 5.96 -3.91 3.16
N VAL A 74 6.01 -3.13 4.26
CA VAL A 74 5.31 -3.50 5.49
C VAL A 74 3.79 -3.46 5.33
N SER A 75 3.26 -2.50 4.56
CA SER A 75 1.84 -2.45 4.17
C SER A 75 1.43 -3.71 3.38
N SER A 76 2.31 -4.19 2.51
CA SER A 76 2.08 -5.44 1.76
C SER A 76 2.02 -6.66 2.67
N LEU A 77 2.93 -6.77 3.65
CA LEU A 77 2.91 -7.86 4.63
C LEU A 77 1.64 -7.86 5.48
N ILE A 78 1.18 -6.68 5.91
CA ILE A 78 -0.08 -6.54 6.66
C ILE A 78 -1.28 -6.90 5.77
N ALA A 79 -1.33 -6.41 4.53
CA ALA A 79 -2.42 -6.73 3.60
C ALA A 79 -2.47 -8.24 3.26
N LEU A 80 -1.32 -8.88 3.16
CA LEU A 80 -1.20 -10.33 3.00
C LEU A 80 -1.51 -11.12 4.28
N GLY A 81 -1.74 -10.44 5.42
CA GLY A 81 -2.06 -11.08 6.69
C GLY A 81 -0.92 -11.90 7.29
N VAL A 82 0.32 -11.48 7.05
CA VAL A 82 1.55 -12.12 7.56
C VAL A 82 2.39 -11.19 8.43
N GLY A 83 1.80 -10.12 8.95
CA GLY A 83 2.45 -9.17 9.84
C GLY A 83 2.99 -9.80 11.14
N ASP A 84 2.40 -10.89 11.60
CA ASP A 84 2.85 -11.67 12.77
C ASP A 84 4.24 -12.30 12.59
N ARG A 85 4.74 -12.41 11.36
CA ARG A 85 6.10 -12.91 11.06
C ARG A 85 7.17 -11.83 11.15
N VAL A 86 6.77 -10.55 11.23
CA VAL A 86 7.72 -9.44 11.34
C VAL A 86 8.31 -9.42 12.74
N VAL A 87 9.63 -9.56 12.83
CA VAL A 87 10.38 -9.51 14.10
C VAL A 87 11.07 -8.18 14.31
N ALA A 88 11.30 -7.42 13.24
CA ALA A 88 11.77 -6.04 13.30
C ALA A 88 11.29 -5.25 12.08
N ASN A 89 10.66 -4.12 12.32
CA ASN A 89 10.18 -3.19 11.31
C ASN A 89 10.84 -1.83 11.48
N ALA A 90 11.58 -1.38 10.46
CA ALA A 90 12.13 -0.04 10.40
C ALA A 90 11.25 0.94 9.58
N GLN A 91 10.24 0.45 8.88
CA GLN A 91 9.28 1.28 8.13
C GLN A 91 8.12 1.75 9.02
N SER A 92 8.41 2.61 9.99
CA SER A 92 7.42 3.08 10.98
C SER A 92 7.05 4.55 10.86
N TYR A 93 7.69 5.29 9.95
CA TYR A 93 7.53 6.74 9.85
C TYR A 93 6.43 7.19 8.85
N GLY A 94 5.90 6.30 8.04
CA GLY A 94 4.86 6.62 7.08
C GLY A 94 3.45 6.69 7.68
N ALA A 95 2.53 7.24 6.93
CA ALA A 95 1.10 7.16 7.15
C ALA A 95 0.47 6.16 6.18
N SER A 96 -0.78 5.77 6.38
CA SER A 96 -1.50 4.92 5.45
C SER A 96 -2.82 5.55 5.02
N ASP A 97 -3.16 5.35 3.76
CA ASP A 97 -4.46 5.74 3.18
C ASP A 97 -5.58 4.74 3.48
N VAL A 98 -5.22 3.59 4.01
CA VAL A 98 -6.17 2.54 4.39
C VAL A 98 -6.45 2.63 5.89
N PRO A 99 -7.72 2.65 6.32
CA PRO A 99 -8.07 2.67 7.73
C PRO A 99 -7.35 1.58 8.52
N ASP A 100 -6.98 1.89 9.76
CA ASP A 100 -6.33 1.01 10.73
C ASP A 100 -4.94 0.45 10.34
N ARG A 101 -4.49 0.61 9.08
CA ARG A 101 -3.19 0.10 8.64
C ARG A 101 -2.03 0.82 9.32
N ALA A 102 -2.11 2.14 9.49
CA ALA A 102 -1.07 2.89 10.21
C ALA A 102 -0.90 2.37 11.64
N ALA A 103 -2.00 2.13 12.36
CA ALA A 103 -1.97 1.54 13.70
C ALA A 103 -1.40 0.11 13.69
N ALA A 104 -1.72 -0.68 12.65
CA ALA A 104 -1.16 -2.02 12.50
C ALA A 104 0.35 -1.99 12.23
N ILE A 105 0.85 -1.03 11.46
CA ILE A 105 2.30 -0.82 11.25
C ILE A 105 2.97 -0.43 12.56
N ASP A 106 2.37 0.48 13.34
CA ASP A 106 2.90 0.95 14.62
C ASP A 106 2.94 -0.14 15.68
N ALA A 107 2.05 -1.11 15.60
CA ALA A 107 2.00 -2.24 16.52
C ALA A 107 3.07 -3.32 16.23
N LEU A 108 3.76 -3.25 15.10
CA LEU A 108 4.78 -4.24 14.75
C LEU A 108 6.04 -4.08 15.64
N PRO A 109 6.74 -5.18 15.93
CA PRO A 109 8.00 -5.14 16.66
C PRO A 109 9.03 -4.27 15.93
N THR A 110 9.78 -3.45 16.67
CA THR A 110 10.95 -2.72 16.18
C THR A 110 12.26 -3.49 16.34
N GLY A 111 12.20 -4.68 16.95
CA GLY A 111 13.39 -5.48 17.28
C GLY A 111 14.29 -4.88 18.36
N ASN A 112 13.85 -3.82 19.05
CA ASN A 112 14.64 -3.01 19.97
C ASN A 112 15.93 -2.47 19.31
N ILE A 113 15.87 -2.16 18.03
CA ILE A 113 17.01 -1.71 17.23
C ILE A 113 17.13 -0.19 17.36
N THR A 114 18.35 0.30 17.58
CA THR A 114 18.69 1.71 17.41
C THR A 114 19.12 1.92 15.96
N PRO A 115 18.41 2.70 15.15
CA PRO A 115 18.80 2.98 13.77
C PRO A 115 20.15 3.71 13.70
N ASN A 116 20.85 3.55 12.57
CA ASN A 116 22.06 4.32 12.27
C ASN A 116 21.73 5.76 11.81
N SER A 117 22.74 6.52 11.38
CA SER A 117 22.57 7.89 10.88
C SER A 117 21.71 7.97 9.60
N LEU A 118 21.53 6.86 8.89
CA LEU A 118 20.64 6.75 7.72
C LEU A 118 19.22 6.32 8.10
N GLN A 119 18.92 6.29 9.39
CA GLN A 119 17.63 5.86 9.95
C GLN A 119 17.25 4.41 9.58
N ASP A 120 18.26 3.54 9.41
CA ASP A 120 18.04 2.13 9.07
C ASP A 120 18.84 1.19 9.98
N ILE A 121 18.67 -0.11 9.81
CA ILE A 121 19.15 -1.18 10.68
C ILE A 121 20.64 -1.44 10.46
N PRO A 122 21.51 -1.19 11.46
CA PRO A 122 22.93 -1.48 11.37
C PRO A 122 23.20 -2.99 11.21
N ARG A 123 24.33 -3.32 10.55
CA ARG A 123 24.77 -4.69 10.26
C ARG A 123 24.67 -5.64 11.45
N GLU A 124 25.25 -5.27 12.59
CA GLU A 124 25.25 -6.15 13.79
C GLU A 124 23.85 -6.34 14.37
N ALA A 125 23.05 -5.27 14.41
CA ALA A 125 21.68 -5.33 14.88
C ALA A 125 20.82 -6.22 13.97
N MET A 126 21.02 -6.16 12.64
CA MET A 126 20.38 -7.02 11.66
C MET A 126 20.68 -8.50 11.91
N LEU A 127 21.97 -8.86 12.03
CA LEU A 127 22.39 -10.24 12.24
C LEU A 127 21.90 -10.80 13.59
N ASN A 128 21.83 -9.96 14.63
CA ASN A 128 21.31 -10.33 15.95
C ASN A 128 19.80 -10.66 15.93
N GLN A 129 19.03 -10.14 14.97
CA GLN A 129 17.63 -10.52 14.79
C GLN A 129 17.47 -11.96 14.30
N ARG A 130 18.52 -12.58 13.76
CA ARG A 130 18.48 -13.93 13.16
C ARG A 130 17.30 -14.07 12.19
N PRO A 131 17.19 -13.20 11.18
CA PRO A 131 16.12 -13.29 10.19
C PRO A 131 16.27 -14.55 9.34
N ASP A 132 15.18 -14.98 8.73
CA ASP A 132 15.18 -15.93 7.62
C ASP A 132 14.80 -15.23 6.31
N LEU A 133 14.20 -14.02 6.40
CA LEU A 133 13.95 -13.12 5.28
C LEU A 133 14.23 -11.67 5.70
N VAL A 134 15.00 -10.94 4.89
CA VAL A 134 15.19 -9.50 5.00
C VAL A 134 14.62 -8.81 3.75
N ILE A 135 13.71 -7.87 3.96
CA ILE A 135 13.10 -7.08 2.91
C ILE A 135 13.64 -5.66 2.98
N SER A 136 14.12 -5.13 1.85
CA SER A 136 14.53 -3.73 1.70
C SER A 136 13.79 -3.09 0.55
N THR A 137 13.45 -1.81 0.65
CA THR A 137 12.84 -1.05 -0.45
C THR A 137 13.75 -0.94 -1.67
N GLY A 138 15.07 -0.93 -1.48
CA GLY A 138 16.05 -0.81 -2.57
C GLY A 138 17.32 -1.61 -2.32
N GLY A 139 18.09 -1.84 -3.40
CA GLY A 139 19.36 -2.58 -3.33
C GLY A 139 20.41 -1.97 -2.42
N GLY A 140 20.35 -0.65 -2.19
CA GLY A 140 21.24 0.08 -1.29
C GLY A 140 21.15 -0.34 0.18
N GLY A 141 20.05 -0.94 0.62
CA GLY A 141 19.89 -1.48 1.98
C GLY A 141 20.84 -2.62 2.34
N PHE A 142 21.63 -3.12 1.38
CA PHE A 142 22.63 -4.17 1.57
C PHE A 142 24.05 -3.69 1.31
N ALA A 143 24.29 -2.39 1.33
CA ALA A 143 25.59 -1.78 1.05
C ALA A 143 26.49 -1.75 2.31
N ALA A 144 27.60 -2.49 2.28
CA ALA A 144 28.54 -2.60 3.42
C ALA A 144 29.19 -1.26 3.78
N ASP A 145 29.46 -0.40 2.80
CA ASP A 145 30.06 0.92 2.97
C ASP A 145 29.12 1.91 3.72
N GLN A 146 27.83 1.59 3.76
CA GLN A 146 26.82 2.32 4.53
C GLN A 146 26.54 1.69 5.92
N GLY A 147 27.28 0.66 6.29
CA GLY A 147 27.16 -0.02 7.58
C GLY A 147 26.03 -1.06 7.66
N PHE A 148 25.54 -1.53 6.51
CA PHE A 148 24.48 -2.55 6.42
C PHE A 148 25.07 -3.95 6.27
N ALA A 149 24.29 -4.97 6.65
CA ALA A 149 24.62 -6.35 6.35
C ALA A 149 24.48 -6.61 4.85
N THR A 150 25.48 -7.22 4.24
CA THR A 150 25.43 -7.60 2.84
C THR A 150 24.54 -8.81 2.59
N ARG A 151 24.10 -8.99 1.35
CA ARG A 151 23.32 -10.18 0.96
C ARG A 151 24.08 -11.48 1.19
N GLU A 152 25.42 -11.46 1.02
CA GLU A 152 26.32 -12.59 1.25
C GLU A 152 26.40 -12.94 2.75
N GLU A 153 26.54 -11.95 3.63
CA GLU A 153 26.57 -12.15 5.07
C GLU A 153 25.23 -12.69 5.58
N LEU A 154 24.12 -12.16 5.07
CA LEU A 154 22.78 -12.64 5.41
C LEU A 154 22.58 -14.08 4.94
N ALA A 155 23.00 -14.41 3.71
CA ALA A 155 22.93 -15.77 3.20
C ALA A 155 23.78 -16.75 4.04
N ALA A 156 25.00 -16.34 4.45
CA ALA A 156 25.85 -17.13 5.34
C ALA A 156 25.20 -17.34 6.74
N ALA A 157 24.37 -16.41 7.19
CA ALA A 157 23.58 -16.51 8.39
C ALA A 157 22.26 -17.28 8.21
N GLY A 158 21.94 -17.76 7.00
CA GLY A 158 20.72 -18.51 6.69
C GLY A 158 19.52 -17.65 6.27
N ALA A 159 19.72 -16.36 6.02
CA ALA A 159 18.67 -15.45 5.61
C ALA A 159 18.66 -15.21 4.09
N ASN A 160 17.49 -15.32 3.48
CA ASN A 160 17.26 -14.80 2.13
C ASN A 160 16.97 -13.29 2.18
N THR A 161 17.16 -12.62 1.04
CA THR A 161 16.88 -11.19 0.90
C THR A 161 15.91 -10.93 -0.25
N TYR A 162 15.11 -9.89 -0.12
CA TYR A 162 14.18 -9.47 -1.18
C TYR A 162 14.17 -7.95 -1.31
N VAL A 163 14.10 -7.48 -2.56
CA VAL A 163 13.88 -6.07 -2.94
C VAL A 163 12.78 -6.05 -3.99
N PRO A 164 11.81 -5.12 -3.98
CA PRO A 164 10.89 -4.96 -5.09
C PRO A 164 11.66 -4.84 -6.42
N ARG A 165 11.27 -5.61 -7.44
CA ARG A 165 12.06 -5.78 -8.68
C ARG A 165 12.40 -4.47 -9.38
N ALA A 166 11.49 -3.50 -9.34
CA ALA A 166 11.69 -2.18 -9.88
C ALA A 166 12.77 -1.35 -9.15
N ASN A 167 13.16 -1.74 -7.94
CA ASN A 167 14.07 -1.00 -7.05
C ASN A 167 15.42 -1.70 -6.88
N CYS A 168 15.82 -2.58 -7.79
CA CYS A 168 17.06 -3.35 -7.70
C CYS A 168 18.34 -2.52 -7.79
N GLY A 169 18.28 -1.23 -8.13
CA GLY A 169 19.45 -0.35 -8.23
C GLY A 169 20.20 -0.19 -6.89
N VAL A 170 21.52 -0.06 -6.95
CA VAL A 170 22.41 -0.01 -5.76
C VAL A 170 22.16 1.22 -4.89
N THR A 171 21.73 2.33 -5.47
CA THR A 171 21.50 3.61 -4.76
C THR A 171 20.03 3.89 -4.48
N GLY A 172 19.16 2.86 -4.54
CA GLY A 172 17.71 3.08 -4.58
C GLY A 172 17.26 3.66 -5.92
N ALA A 173 18.17 3.77 -6.89
CA ALA A 173 17.83 4.14 -8.24
C ALA A 173 16.88 3.10 -8.83
N VAL A 174 15.77 3.58 -9.32
CA VAL A 174 14.78 2.77 -10.00
C VAL A 174 15.38 2.24 -11.30
N THR A 175 15.33 0.93 -11.51
CA THR A 175 15.74 0.33 -12.78
C THR A 175 14.53 0.29 -13.71
N GLY A 176 14.40 1.29 -14.55
CA GLY A 176 13.25 1.45 -15.44
C GLY A 176 12.22 2.45 -14.92
N THR A 177 11.01 2.34 -15.41
CA THR A 177 9.87 3.20 -15.01
C THR A 177 8.85 2.34 -14.26
N PRO A 178 8.85 2.32 -12.92
CA PRO A 178 7.90 1.52 -12.15
C PRO A 178 6.46 1.89 -12.49
N THR A 179 5.61 0.88 -12.49
CA THR A 179 4.18 0.98 -12.74
C THR A 179 3.41 0.27 -11.63
N ILE A 180 2.09 0.31 -11.69
CA ILE A 180 1.22 -0.45 -10.78
C ILE A 180 1.47 -1.97 -10.92
N GLU A 181 1.88 -2.46 -12.09
CA GLU A 181 2.24 -3.87 -12.28
C GLU A 181 3.44 -4.31 -11.41
N ASP A 182 4.36 -3.39 -11.09
CA ASP A 182 5.47 -3.68 -10.17
C ASP A 182 4.98 -3.85 -8.72
N SER A 183 3.90 -3.18 -8.34
CA SER A 183 3.20 -3.43 -7.07
C SER A 183 2.57 -4.82 -7.04
N TYR A 184 1.99 -5.24 -8.16
CA TYR A 184 1.43 -6.60 -8.28
C TYR A 184 2.53 -7.66 -8.30
N ALA A 185 3.69 -7.37 -8.92
CA ALA A 185 4.86 -8.24 -8.84
C ALA A 185 5.35 -8.41 -7.40
N LEU A 186 5.45 -7.32 -6.64
CA LEU A 186 5.78 -7.34 -5.21
C LEU A 186 4.81 -8.24 -4.42
N LEU A 187 3.51 -8.08 -4.62
CA LEU A 187 2.50 -8.89 -3.93
C LEU A 187 2.58 -10.37 -4.30
N ARG A 188 2.79 -10.71 -5.59
CA ARG A 188 2.96 -12.10 -6.05
C ARG A 188 4.20 -12.75 -5.44
N ASP A 189 5.33 -12.02 -5.47
CA ASP A 189 6.59 -12.51 -4.92
C ASP A 189 6.47 -12.78 -3.41
N LEU A 190 5.96 -11.79 -2.65
CA LEU A 190 5.74 -11.95 -1.20
C LEU A 190 4.69 -13.04 -0.90
N GLY A 191 3.62 -13.10 -1.68
CA GLY A 191 2.61 -14.16 -1.56
C GLY A 191 3.20 -15.57 -1.75
N THR A 192 4.09 -15.72 -2.72
CA THR A 192 4.81 -16.98 -2.98
C THR A 192 5.80 -17.29 -1.88
N ILE A 193 6.67 -16.33 -1.51
CA ILE A 193 7.70 -16.50 -0.47
C ILE A 193 7.08 -16.85 0.88
N LEU A 194 5.94 -16.26 1.21
CA LEU A 194 5.31 -16.33 2.53
C LEU A 194 4.11 -17.29 2.59
N ASP A 195 3.94 -18.15 1.58
CA ASP A 195 2.89 -19.21 1.54
C ASP A 195 1.46 -18.67 1.63
N VAL A 196 1.21 -17.54 0.97
CA VAL A 196 -0.12 -16.92 0.88
C VAL A 196 -0.44 -16.44 -0.57
N PRO A 197 -0.14 -17.26 -1.62
CA PRO A 197 -0.33 -16.83 -3.00
C PRO A 197 -1.79 -16.50 -3.31
N GLY A 198 -2.74 -17.24 -2.77
CA GLY A 198 -4.16 -16.97 -3.00
C GLY A 198 -4.63 -15.63 -2.41
N ARG A 199 -4.01 -15.14 -1.33
CA ARG A 199 -4.28 -13.78 -0.82
C ARG A 199 -3.71 -12.72 -1.76
N ALA A 200 -2.49 -12.93 -2.23
CA ALA A 200 -1.86 -12.03 -3.20
C ALA A 200 -2.72 -11.90 -4.47
N ASP A 201 -3.17 -13.02 -5.03
CA ASP A 201 -4.02 -13.03 -6.22
C ASP A 201 -5.34 -12.29 -6.00
N ARG A 202 -5.98 -12.45 -4.85
CA ARG A 202 -7.20 -11.71 -4.50
C ARG A 202 -6.97 -10.22 -4.40
N LEU A 203 -5.94 -9.79 -3.66
CA LEU A 203 -5.58 -8.37 -3.52
C LEU A 203 -5.31 -7.73 -4.89
N ILE A 204 -4.58 -8.42 -5.77
CA ILE A 204 -4.29 -7.96 -7.11
C ILE A 204 -5.57 -7.85 -7.95
N ALA A 205 -6.41 -8.89 -7.95
CA ALA A 205 -7.65 -8.89 -8.72
C ALA A 205 -8.62 -7.80 -8.25
N ASP A 206 -8.71 -7.55 -6.95
CA ASP A 206 -9.55 -6.50 -6.38
C ASP A 206 -9.02 -5.11 -6.77
N SER A 207 -7.70 -4.88 -6.67
CA SER A 207 -7.08 -3.64 -7.09
C SER A 207 -7.24 -3.39 -8.59
N GLN A 208 -7.00 -4.39 -9.43
CA GLN A 208 -7.18 -4.30 -10.89
C GLN A 208 -8.63 -3.94 -11.25
N ARG A 209 -9.61 -4.56 -10.60
CA ARG A 209 -11.02 -4.25 -10.80
C ARG A 209 -11.35 -2.81 -10.42
N ALA A 210 -10.93 -2.37 -9.24
CA ALA A 210 -11.18 -1.02 -8.74
C ALA A 210 -10.54 0.06 -9.65
N ILE A 211 -9.33 -0.20 -10.13
CA ILE A 211 -8.65 0.68 -11.10
C ILE A 211 -9.39 0.71 -12.43
N ALA A 212 -9.78 -0.45 -12.96
CA ALA A 212 -10.51 -0.53 -14.24
C ALA A 212 -11.87 0.19 -14.15
N GLU A 213 -12.62 0.02 -13.06
CA GLU A 213 -13.88 0.73 -12.81
C GLU A 213 -13.67 2.24 -12.74
N THR A 214 -12.61 2.69 -12.06
CA THR A 214 -12.26 4.10 -11.96
C THR A 214 -11.88 4.68 -13.32
N ALA A 215 -11.00 4.00 -14.05
CA ALA A 215 -10.57 4.42 -15.38
C ALA A 215 -11.74 4.47 -16.37
N ALA A 216 -12.68 3.53 -16.30
CA ALA A 216 -13.88 3.53 -17.14
C ALA A 216 -14.77 4.76 -16.88
N ARG A 217 -14.89 5.22 -15.63
CA ARG A 217 -15.67 6.42 -15.28
C ARG A 217 -15.09 7.70 -15.87
N VAL A 218 -13.78 7.80 -15.96
CA VAL A 218 -13.09 9.00 -16.47
C VAL A 218 -12.71 8.88 -17.96
N ALA A 219 -13.03 7.75 -18.59
CA ALA A 219 -12.74 7.52 -20.01
C ALA A 219 -13.39 8.58 -20.90
N GLY A 220 -12.62 9.12 -21.86
CA GLY A 220 -13.09 10.17 -22.78
C GLY A 220 -13.16 11.58 -22.17
N GLN A 221 -12.88 11.74 -20.87
CA GLN A 221 -12.78 13.06 -20.27
C GLN A 221 -11.43 13.73 -20.65
N PRO A 222 -11.40 15.08 -20.81
CA PRO A 222 -10.14 15.79 -21.00
C PRO A 222 -9.22 15.58 -19.78
N LYS A 223 -7.96 15.17 -20.03
CA LYS A 223 -6.99 14.98 -18.96
C LYS A 223 -6.74 16.28 -18.18
N LYS A 224 -6.59 16.16 -16.87
CA LYS A 224 -6.37 17.25 -15.93
C LYS A 224 -4.95 17.25 -15.42
N ASN A 225 -4.35 18.43 -15.28
CA ASN A 225 -3.00 18.57 -14.73
C ASN A 225 -2.98 18.32 -13.23
N VAL A 226 -2.25 17.30 -12.81
CA VAL A 226 -2.05 16.90 -11.40
C VAL A 226 -0.63 17.18 -11.00
N LEU A 227 -0.44 18.02 -9.98
CA LEU A 227 0.85 18.23 -9.33
C LEU A 227 0.93 17.35 -8.09
N LEU A 228 1.94 16.48 -8.01
CA LEU A 228 2.21 15.64 -6.86
C LEU A 228 3.51 16.08 -6.20
N VAL A 229 3.43 16.47 -4.92
CA VAL A 229 4.55 17.06 -4.14
C VAL A 229 4.83 16.25 -2.88
N PHE A 230 6.10 16.23 -2.46
CA PHE A 230 6.58 15.60 -1.25
C PHE A 230 7.17 16.66 -0.29
N PRO A 231 6.33 17.35 0.48
CA PRO A 231 6.81 18.40 1.37
C PRO A 231 7.75 17.84 2.43
N GLY A 232 8.87 18.54 2.67
CA GLY A 232 9.86 18.12 3.66
C GLY A 232 10.81 17.01 3.21
N MET A 233 10.65 16.45 2.00
CA MET A 233 11.67 15.61 1.41
C MET A 233 12.78 16.49 0.86
N GLY A 234 13.80 16.75 1.69
CA GLY A 234 14.90 17.67 1.35
C GLY A 234 15.78 17.12 0.23
N MET A 235 15.54 17.58 -1.00
CA MET A 235 16.40 17.34 -2.17
C MET A 235 17.41 18.48 -2.37
N GLY A 236 18.01 18.99 -1.26
CA GLY A 236 19.00 20.06 -1.27
C GLY A 236 18.45 21.48 -1.05
N ASP A 237 17.16 21.63 -0.90
CA ASP A 237 16.46 22.89 -0.63
C ASP A 237 15.29 22.62 0.34
N SER A 238 14.99 23.56 1.21
CA SER A 238 13.90 23.47 2.19
C SER A 238 12.54 23.91 1.64
N SER A 239 12.41 24.13 0.34
CA SER A 239 11.14 24.53 -0.28
C SER A 239 10.15 23.37 -0.36
N ASP A 240 8.85 23.67 -0.29
CA ASP A 240 7.78 22.69 -0.51
C ASP A 240 7.83 22.05 -1.91
N PHE A 241 8.66 22.57 -2.82
CA PHE A 241 8.77 22.16 -4.22
C PHE A 241 10.11 21.52 -4.57
N SER A 242 10.90 21.17 -3.57
CA SER A 242 12.20 20.51 -3.77
C SER A 242 12.07 19.06 -4.27
N ALA A 243 10.93 18.43 -4.04
CA ALA A 243 10.64 17.10 -4.50
C ALA A 243 9.22 17.03 -5.12
N ILE A 244 9.18 17.19 -6.43
CA ILE A 244 7.97 17.03 -7.26
C ILE A 244 8.09 15.73 -8.03
N ALA A 245 7.03 14.93 -8.07
CA ALA A 245 6.99 13.71 -8.85
C ALA A 245 7.20 14.00 -10.34
N ALA A 246 8.15 13.31 -10.97
CA ALA A 246 8.49 13.50 -12.37
C ALA A 246 8.38 12.22 -13.20
N GLY A 247 8.30 11.05 -12.58
CA GLY A 247 8.28 9.79 -13.32
C GLY A 247 7.77 8.60 -12.52
N GLY A 248 7.86 7.44 -13.13
CA GLY A 248 7.61 6.17 -12.48
C GLY A 248 6.14 5.89 -12.16
N LEU A 249 5.92 5.17 -11.08
CA LEU A 249 4.62 4.73 -10.58
C LEU A 249 3.60 5.87 -10.47
N TRP A 250 4.05 7.08 -10.11
CA TRP A 250 3.16 8.22 -9.93
C TRP A 250 2.50 8.65 -11.22
N ASN A 251 3.22 8.59 -12.35
CA ASN A 251 2.65 8.90 -13.65
C ASN A 251 1.61 7.88 -14.08
N ASP A 252 1.85 6.58 -13.81
CA ASP A 252 0.88 5.52 -14.08
C ASP A 252 -0.39 5.69 -13.23
N VAL A 253 -0.25 5.99 -11.94
CA VAL A 253 -1.38 6.29 -11.03
C VAL A 253 -2.18 7.50 -11.51
N ILE A 254 -1.50 8.60 -11.87
CA ILE A 254 -2.13 9.83 -12.36
C ILE A 254 -2.83 9.56 -13.70
N ASP A 255 -2.21 8.81 -14.61
CA ASP A 255 -2.78 8.48 -15.91
C ASP A 255 -4.06 7.65 -15.79
N LYS A 256 -4.05 6.58 -14.98
CA LYS A 256 -5.23 5.74 -14.67
C LYS A 256 -6.36 6.53 -14.02
N ALA A 257 -6.04 7.61 -13.34
CA ALA A 257 -7.00 8.52 -12.72
C ALA A 257 -7.59 9.57 -13.69
N GLY A 258 -7.20 9.56 -14.98
CA GLY A 258 -7.63 10.56 -15.97
C GLY A 258 -6.86 11.89 -15.86
N GLY A 259 -5.75 11.89 -15.15
CA GLY A 259 -4.84 13.03 -15.03
C GLY A 259 -3.65 12.97 -15.99
N VAL A 260 -2.83 14.01 -15.94
CA VAL A 260 -1.50 14.07 -16.54
C VAL A 260 -0.57 14.83 -15.62
N ASN A 261 0.66 14.36 -15.48
CA ASN A 261 1.71 15.07 -14.76
C ASN A 261 2.39 16.09 -15.71
N PRO A 262 2.23 17.40 -15.49
CA PRO A 262 2.82 18.41 -16.38
C PRO A 262 4.36 18.47 -16.29
N PHE A 263 4.96 17.80 -15.29
CA PHE A 263 6.41 17.73 -15.07
C PHE A 263 6.99 16.34 -15.34
N ASN A 264 6.26 15.51 -16.10
CA ASN A 264 6.72 14.19 -16.49
C ASN A 264 8.11 14.22 -17.14
N ARG A 265 8.96 13.27 -16.77
CA ARG A 265 10.27 12.99 -17.35
C ARG A 265 10.34 11.54 -17.82
N ASP A 266 10.75 11.35 -19.05
CA ASP A 266 10.88 10.01 -19.67
C ASP A 266 12.32 9.48 -19.60
N ASP A 267 13.22 10.17 -18.88
CA ASP A 267 14.65 9.88 -18.73
C ASP A 267 14.99 9.06 -17.49
N GLY A 268 13.99 8.54 -16.78
CA GLY A 268 14.17 7.80 -15.52
C GLY A 268 14.29 8.70 -14.29
N THR A 269 14.17 10.03 -14.45
CA THR A 269 14.14 10.96 -13.32
C THR A 269 12.88 10.76 -12.49
N THR A 270 13.05 10.50 -11.21
CA THR A 270 11.94 10.23 -10.29
C THR A 270 11.39 11.52 -9.68
N PHE A 271 12.27 12.42 -9.28
CA PHE A 271 11.93 13.71 -8.68
C PHE A 271 12.60 14.85 -9.42
N VAL A 272 11.91 16.00 -9.45
CA VAL A 272 12.47 17.26 -9.93
C VAL A 272 12.22 18.37 -8.92
N THR A 273 13.11 19.35 -8.92
CA THR A 273 12.88 20.65 -8.28
C THR A 273 12.39 21.62 -9.35
N ILE A 274 11.26 22.26 -9.12
CA ILE A 274 10.66 23.22 -10.05
C ILE A 274 10.64 24.61 -9.43
N SER A 275 11.06 25.61 -10.19
CA SER A 275 11.04 27.00 -9.71
C SER A 275 9.62 27.52 -9.53
N LYS A 276 9.45 28.49 -8.62
CA LYS A 276 8.13 29.12 -8.40
C LYS A 276 7.60 29.82 -9.63
N GLU A 277 8.47 30.39 -10.45
CA GLU A 277 8.11 31.04 -11.72
C GLU A 277 7.54 30.03 -12.71
N GLN A 278 8.17 28.85 -12.83
CA GLN A 278 7.67 27.79 -13.70
C GLN A 278 6.35 27.21 -13.19
N LEU A 279 6.23 27.02 -11.87
CA LEU A 279 4.96 26.61 -11.25
C LEU A 279 3.85 27.63 -11.47
N ALA A 280 4.19 28.93 -11.40
CA ALA A 280 3.21 30.01 -11.58
C ALA A 280 2.59 30.06 -12.98
N VAL A 281 3.31 29.65 -14.01
CA VAL A 281 2.81 29.64 -15.41
C VAL A 281 2.23 28.30 -15.83
N THR A 282 2.41 27.26 -15.04
CA THR A 282 1.87 25.92 -15.33
C THR A 282 0.44 25.81 -14.77
N PRO A 283 -0.56 25.53 -15.59
CA PRO A 283 -1.92 25.30 -15.08
C PRO A 283 -1.98 24.01 -14.28
N ILE A 284 -2.50 24.08 -13.04
CA ILE A 284 -2.70 22.92 -12.16
C ILE A 284 -4.18 22.82 -11.80
N ASP A 285 -4.77 21.66 -12.03
CA ASP A 285 -6.19 21.36 -11.78
C ASP A 285 -6.40 20.64 -10.45
N GLY A 286 -5.42 19.84 -10.02
CA GLY A 286 -5.42 19.13 -8.75
C GLY A 286 -4.04 19.09 -8.12
N LEU A 287 -3.98 19.29 -6.79
CA LEU A 287 -2.76 19.16 -5.99
C LEU A 287 -2.82 17.87 -5.16
N VAL A 288 -1.82 17.03 -5.27
CA VAL A 288 -1.61 15.87 -4.40
C VAL A 288 -0.42 16.14 -3.49
N VAL A 289 -0.63 16.03 -2.19
CA VAL A 289 0.40 16.23 -1.17
C VAL A 289 0.65 14.93 -0.44
N VAL A 290 1.91 14.49 -0.40
CA VAL A 290 2.28 13.24 0.25
C VAL A 290 2.50 13.46 1.73
N ASN A 291 1.85 12.63 2.54
CA ASN A 291 1.92 12.72 3.99
C ASN A 291 2.90 11.68 4.58
N TYR A 292 3.91 12.18 5.27
CA TYR A 292 4.82 11.40 6.11
C TYR A 292 4.52 11.63 7.60
N ARG A 293 3.27 11.39 8.04
CA ARG A 293 2.80 11.65 9.43
C ARG A 293 2.94 13.11 9.88
N SER A 294 2.90 14.05 8.96
CA SER A 294 2.78 15.45 9.35
C SER A 294 1.39 15.68 9.96
N PRO A 295 1.29 16.19 11.22
CA PRO A 295 -0.01 16.46 11.82
C PRO A 295 -0.77 17.59 11.09
N ASP A 296 -0.04 18.47 10.42
CA ASP A 296 -0.58 19.66 9.78
C ASP A 296 -0.59 19.58 8.24
N ILE A 297 -0.66 18.39 7.67
CA ILE A 297 -0.52 18.20 6.21
C ILE A 297 -1.59 18.96 5.40
N ASP A 298 -2.79 19.11 5.93
CA ASP A 298 -3.83 19.93 5.31
C ASP A 298 -3.47 21.43 5.30
N ALA A 299 -2.85 21.92 6.36
CA ALA A 299 -2.33 23.29 6.40
C ALA A 299 -1.19 23.48 5.39
N VAL A 300 -0.33 22.47 5.21
CA VAL A 300 0.71 22.44 4.17
C VAL A 300 0.09 22.54 2.78
N ALA A 301 -0.89 21.70 2.47
CA ALA A 301 -1.59 21.73 1.18
C ALA A 301 -2.20 23.10 0.88
N LYS A 302 -2.91 23.68 1.85
CA LYS A 302 -3.51 25.01 1.73
C LYS A 302 -2.47 26.12 1.56
N ARG A 303 -1.33 26.04 2.28
CA ARG A 303 -0.20 26.97 2.13
C ARG A 303 0.41 26.90 0.73
N ILE A 304 0.53 25.69 0.15
CA ILE A 304 1.00 25.51 -1.21
C ILE A 304 0.03 26.16 -2.20
N LEU A 305 -1.26 25.86 -2.10
CA LEU A 305 -2.29 26.46 -2.96
C LEU A 305 -2.28 27.98 -2.89
N ALA A 306 -2.17 28.56 -1.70
CA ALA A 306 -2.20 30.00 -1.49
C ALA A 306 -1.04 30.75 -2.21
N GLN A 307 0.06 30.06 -2.54
CA GLN A 307 1.17 30.66 -3.29
C GLN A 307 0.84 30.87 -4.78
N PHE A 308 -0.19 30.17 -5.30
CA PHE A 308 -0.53 30.16 -6.73
C PHE A 308 -2.04 30.40 -6.93
N PRO A 309 -2.54 31.62 -6.71
CA PRO A 309 -3.97 31.95 -6.83
C PRO A 309 -4.55 31.75 -8.25
N GLN A 310 -3.67 31.69 -9.26
CA GLN A 310 -4.04 31.48 -10.66
C GLN A 310 -4.39 30.03 -10.98
N TRP A 311 -3.94 29.05 -10.19
CA TRP A 311 -4.26 27.64 -10.42
C TRP A 311 -5.76 27.36 -10.28
N ASN A 312 -6.30 26.47 -11.11
CA ASN A 312 -7.66 25.96 -10.94
C ASN A 312 -7.80 25.23 -9.59
N ALA A 313 -6.79 24.47 -9.23
CA ALA A 313 -6.73 23.79 -7.93
C ALA A 313 -6.94 24.76 -6.76
N THR A 314 -6.35 25.96 -6.81
CA THR A 314 -6.51 26.98 -5.76
C THR A 314 -7.92 27.57 -5.75
N LYS A 315 -8.45 27.92 -6.93
CA LYS A 315 -9.79 28.54 -7.07
C LYS A 315 -10.90 27.62 -6.55
N THR A 316 -10.72 26.33 -6.62
CA THR A 316 -11.69 25.31 -6.20
C THR A 316 -11.31 24.61 -4.89
N ASN A 317 -10.20 25.01 -4.26
CA ASN A 317 -9.61 24.35 -3.09
C ASN A 317 -9.43 22.84 -3.32
N ASN A 318 -8.90 22.47 -4.50
CA ASN A 318 -8.88 21.10 -5.00
C ASN A 318 -7.53 20.44 -4.70
N TYR A 319 -7.45 19.75 -3.57
CA TYR A 319 -6.28 18.96 -3.18
C TYR A 319 -6.67 17.63 -2.55
N ALA A 320 -5.76 16.68 -2.60
CA ALA A 320 -5.82 15.40 -1.90
C ALA A 320 -4.53 15.17 -1.12
N VAL A 321 -4.67 14.55 0.05
CA VAL A 321 -3.55 14.03 0.82
C VAL A 321 -3.47 12.53 0.56
N LEU A 322 -2.29 12.05 0.16
CA LEU A 322 -2.00 10.63 -0.03
C LEU A 322 -0.81 10.23 0.83
N ALA A 323 -0.71 8.93 1.12
CA ALA A 323 0.36 8.36 1.93
C ALA A 323 0.96 7.11 1.25
N ASP A 324 0.72 5.91 1.79
CA ASP A 324 1.30 4.66 1.28
C ASP A 324 0.74 4.20 -0.07
N SER A 325 -0.42 4.69 -0.47
CA SER A 325 -1.07 4.29 -1.72
C SER A 325 -0.36 4.74 -3.00
N ILE A 326 0.60 5.66 -2.91
CA ILE A 326 1.40 6.15 -4.04
C ILE A 326 2.75 5.46 -4.18
N TYR A 327 3.07 4.51 -3.32
CA TYR A 327 4.30 3.70 -3.40
C TYR A 327 4.01 2.31 -3.96
N LEU A 328 5.07 1.56 -4.29
CA LEU A 328 4.94 0.14 -4.58
C LEU A 328 4.32 -0.56 -3.37
N GLY A 329 3.16 -1.17 -3.56
CA GLY A 329 2.41 -1.73 -2.44
C GLY A 329 0.98 -2.12 -2.79
N PRO A 330 0.15 -2.42 -1.79
CA PRO A 330 -1.14 -3.07 -2.00
C PRO A 330 -2.32 -2.12 -2.28
N SER A 331 -2.09 -0.80 -2.39
CA SER A 331 -3.18 0.19 -2.30
C SER A 331 -3.19 1.25 -3.41
N ASN A 332 -2.56 0.97 -4.56
CA ASN A 332 -2.51 1.95 -5.66
C ASN A 332 -3.91 2.28 -6.22
N ASP A 333 -4.86 1.38 -6.11
CA ASP A 333 -6.27 1.61 -6.45
C ASP A 333 -6.89 2.75 -5.62
N VAL A 334 -6.51 2.88 -4.34
CA VAL A 334 -6.95 3.99 -3.47
C VAL A 334 -6.43 5.32 -4.01
N ALA A 335 -5.15 5.39 -4.41
CA ALA A 335 -4.57 6.60 -5.00
C ALA A 335 -5.26 6.96 -6.32
N VAL A 336 -5.43 5.99 -7.22
CA VAL A 336 -6.12 6.18 -8.51
C VAL A 336 -7.53 6.72 -8.28
N GLN A 337 -8.30 6.12 -7.37
CA GLN A 337 -9.67 6.55 -7.09
C GLN A 337 -9.72 7.96 -6.48
N ARG A 338 -8.83 8.28 -5.53
CA ARG A 338 -8.81 9.61 -4.88
C ARG A 338 -8.41 10.70 -5.87
N ILE A 339 -7.42 10.46 -6.71
CA ILE A 339 -7.01 11.42 -7.75
C ILE A 339 -8.11 11.58 -8.80
N ALA A 340 -8.75 10.49 -9.25
CA ALA A 340 -9.86 10.58 -10.19
C ALA A 340 -11.03 11.40 -9.64
N LYS A 341 -11.41 11.18 -8.39
CA LYS A 341 -12.44 12.00 -7.71
C LYS A 341 -12.02 13.46 -7.55
N LEU A 342 -10.74 13.71 -7.35
CA LEU A 342 -10.18 15.05 -7.24
C LEU A 342 -10.35 15.82 -8.54
N VAL A 343 -9.99 15.23 -9.68
CA VAL A 343 -9.91 15.95 -10.95
C VAL A 343 -11.14 15.78 -11.85
N HIS A 344 -11.99 14.80 -11.59
CA HIS A 344 -13.24 14.51 -12.31
C HIS A 344 -14.41 14.27 -11.34
N PRO A 345 -14.69 15.16 -10.37
CA PRO A 345 -15.70 14.93 -9.34
C PRO A 345 -17.11 14.67 -9.88
N GLU A 346 -17.42 15.17 -11.07
CA GLU A 346 -18.71 14.98 -11.75
C GLU A 346 -18.97 13.52 -12.17
N GLN A 347 -17.91 12.72 -12.33
CA GLN A 347 -18.00 11.30 -12.72
C GLN A 347 -18.27 10.37 -11.52
N PHE A 348 -18.29 10.92 -10.30
CA PHE A 348 -18.42 10.16 -9.04
C PHE A 348 -19.61 10.62 -8.18
N ARG A 349 -20.52 11.38 -8.78
CA ARG A 349 -21.77 11.84 -8.14
C ARG A 349 -22.86 10.79 -8.20
#